data_60524fc1a8ade557e0919401bca5891a
#
_entry.id   60524fc1a8ade557e0919401bca5891a
#
_cell.length_a   1.000
_cell.length_b   1.000
_cell.length_c   1.000
_cell.angle_alpha   90.00
_cell.angle_beta   90.00
_cell.angle_gamma   90.00
#
_symmetry.space_group_name_H-M   'P 1'
#
loop_
_entity.id
_entity.type
_entity.pdbx_description
1 polymer ?
#
loop_
_entity_poly.entity_id
_entity_poly.type
_entity_poly.pdbx_seq_one_letter_code
_entity_poly.pdbx_strand_id
1 'polypeptide(L)'
;MKSVAQTVIEADRFYTIAAHTGNVIQAVEGSKDGGTVRLGKYDHKPEQEWSFVREGDGVYRIRNRASGKLLDLTMTGTANGTWLHLWEDVGGTSQMWKMEPTPAGTVRLRSMWAAGKCIDTVGMGTADGAVLQIWQETAGEDQLWTISEVKDRAKHAPKAEEKPAETAPAAKPARKTATRKKTTKASK
;
A
#
# COMPACT_ATOMS: atom_id res chain seq x y z
N MET A 1 8.82 -33.05 -14.40
CA MET A 1 8.68 -32.36 -13.11
C MET A 1 7.22 -31.94 -12.94
N LYS A 2 6.60 -32.20 -11.80
CA LYS A 2 5.24 -31.68 -11.53
C LYS A 2 5.35 -30.18 -11.29
N SER A 3 4.64 -29.36 -12.07
CA SER A 3 4.55 -27.92 -11.81
C SER A 3 3.69 -27.68 -10.56
N VAL A 4 4.11 -26.74 -9.73
CA VAL A 4 3.32 -26.28 -8.59
C VAL A 4 2.25 -25.32 -9.13
N ALA A 5 1.01 -25.47 -8.63
CA ALA A 5 -0.08 -24.60 -9.01
C ALA A 5 0.22 -23.14 -8.61
N GLN A 6 0.02 -22.21 -9.54
CA GLN A 6 0.14 -20.78 -9.28
C GLN A 6 -1.08 -20.26 -8.55
N THR A 7 -0.88 -19.24 -7.72
CA THR A 7 -1.99 -18.49 -7.14
C THR A 7 -2.75 -17.75 -8.25
N VAL A 8 -4.05 -17.98 -8.32
CA VAL A 8 -4.92 -17.25 -9.25
C VAL A 8 -5.14 -15.85 -8.67
N ILE A 9 -4.88 -14.83 -9.49
CA ILE A 9 -5.11 -13.43 -9.09
C ILE A 9 -6.54 -13.05 -9.45
N GLU A 10 -7.32 -12.73 -8.43
CA GLU A 10 -8.70 -12.26 -8.54
C GLU A 10 -8.80 -10.77 -8.23
N ALA A 11 -9.73 -10.08 -8.91
CA ALA A 11 -10.06 -8.72 -8.58
C ALA A 11 -10.63 -8.64 -7.16
N ASP A 12 -10.41 -7.51 -6.49
CA ASP A 12 -10.92 -7.22 -5.13
C ASP A 12 -10.40 -8.15 -4.02
N ARG A 13 -9.34 -8.92 -4.31
CA ARG A 13 -8.61 -9.72 -3.31
C ARG A 13 -7.29 -9.07 -2.95
N PHE A 14 -6.80 -9.40 -1.77
CA PHE A 14 -5.50 -8.95 -1.30
C PHE A 14 -4.54 -10.12 -1.19
N TYR A 15 -3.26 -9.82 -1.41
CA TYR A 15 -2.19 -10.81 -1.46
C TYR A 15 -0.97 -10.31 -0.71
N THR A 16 -0.18 -11.23 -0.19
CA THR A 16 1.20 -10.96 0.20
C THR A 16 2.14 -11.30 -0.96
N ILE A 17 3.25 -10.58 -1.04
CA ILE A 17 4.33 -10.81 -2.00
C ILE A 17 5.57 -11.15 -1.17
N ALA A 18 5.90 -12.44 -1.06
CA ALA A 18 6.92 -12.95 -0.15
C ALA A 18 8.20 -13.37 -0.88
N ALA A 19 9.34 -13.04 -0.31
CA ALA A 19 10.63 -13.63 -0.65
C ALA A 19 10.71 -15.09 -0.17
N HIS A 20 11.71 -15.84 -0.60
CA HIS A 20 11.91 -17.25 -0.20
C HIS A 20 12.07 -17.43 1.33
N THR A 21 12.50 -16.41 2.04
CA THR A 21 12.61 -16.40 3.51
C THR A 21 11.26 -16.22 4.23
N GLY A 22 10.18 -15.91 3.50
CA GLY A 22 8.87 -15.62 4.05
C GLY A 22 8.65 -14.15 4.41
N ASN A 23 9.66 -13.30 4.36
CA ASN A 23 9.49 -11.85 4.50
C ASN A 23 8.72 -11.29 3.30
N VAL A 24 7.82 -10.35 3.55
CA VAL A 24 6.90 -9.80 2.55
C VAL A 24 7.25 -8.36 2.19
N ILE A 25 6.91 -7.97 0.98
CA ILE A 25 7.00 -6.56 0.56
C ILE A 25 6.01 -5.73 1.37
N GLN A 26 6.50 -4.66 1.99
CA GLN A 26 5.68 -3.75 2.81
C GLN A 26 5.98 -2.28 2.53
N ALA A 27 4.96 -1.45 2.72
CA ALA A 27 5.11 0.00 2.81
C ALA A 27 5.57 0.37 4.23
N VAL A 28 6.62 1.20 4.36
CA VAL A 28 7.20 1.49 5.68
C VAL A 28 6.70 2.82 6.25
N GLU A 29 6.52 3.83 5.44
CA GLU A 29 6.23 5.20 5.90
C GLU A 29 4.88 5.71 5.42
N GLY A 30 3.83 5.01 5.78
CA GLY A 30 2.46 5.48 5.53
C GLY A 30 2.16 5.72 4.05
N SER A 31 1.33 6.74 3.77
CA SER A 31 0.70 6.97 2.48
C SER A 31 1.32 8.12 1.67
N LYS A 32 2.56 8.50 1.91
CA LYS A 32 3.22 9.56 1.14
C LYS A 32 3.66 9.07 -0.22
N ASP A 33 3.64 9.96 -1.23
CA ASP A 33 4.36 9.75 -2.46
C ASP A 33 5.87 9.72 -2.18
N GLY A 34 6.56 8.78 -2.80
CA GLY A 34 7.95 8.47 -2.49
C GLY A 34 8.15 7.64 -1.23
N GLY A 35 7.06 7.12 -0.63
CA GLY A 35 7.13 6.26 0.55
C GLY A 35 7.98 5.01 0.31
N THR A 36 8.80 4.66 1.29
CA THR A 36 9.76 3.56 1.21
C THR A 36 9.07 2.20 1.18
N VAL A 37 9.57 1.30 0.35
CA VAL A 37 9.16 -0.10 0.26
C VAL A 37 10.33 -0.99 0.67
N ARG A 38 10.08 -1.95 1.58
CA ARG A 38 11.09 -2.87 2.11
C ARG A 38 10.49 -4.25 2.34
N LEU A 39 11.34 -5.23 2.60
CA LEU A 39 10.89 -6.50 3.15
C LEU A 39 10.64 -6.39 4.65
N GLY A 40 9.68 -7.15 5.15
CA GLY A 40 9.39 -7.25 6.57
C GLY A 40 8.70 -8.55 6.93
N LYS A 41 8.80 -8.97 8.19
CA LYS A 41 8.04 -10.11 8.67
C LYS A 41 6.54 -9.83 8.55
N TYR A 42 5.80 -10.79 8.00
CA TYR A 42 4.34 -10.63 7.86
C TYR A 42 3.65 -10.61 9.21
N ASP A 43 2.95 -9.52 9.50
CA ASP A 43 2.26 -9.25 10.76
C ASP A 43 0.78 -8.88 10.53
N HIS A 44 0.24 -9.31 9.39
CA HIS A 44 -1.16 -9.09 9.00
C HIS A 44 -1.59 -7.60 8.99
N LYS A 45 -0.69 -6.72 8.64
CA LYS A 45 -0.96 -5.29 8.50
C LYS A 45 -1.33 -4.93 7.07
N PRO A 46 -2.26 -3.99 6.85
CA PRO A 46 -2.66 -3.60 5.49
C PRO A 46 -1.50 -3.01 4.68
N GLU A 47 -0.45 -2.49 5.30
CA GLU A 47 0.77 -2.03 4.64
C GLU A 47 1.57 -3.15 3.98
N GLN A 48 1.30 -4.40 4.35
CA GLN A 48 1.95 -5.62 3.85
C GLN A 48 1.10 -6.37 2.82
N GLU A 49 -0.04 -5.81 2.46
CA GLU A 49 -1.04 -6.47 1.63
C GLU A 49 -1.31 -5.64 0.37
N TRP A 50 -1.47 -6.33 -0.76
CA TRP A 50 -1.49 -5.73 -2.08
C TRP A 50 -2.62 -6.30 -2.92
N SER A 51 -3.28 -5.46 -3.70
CA SER A 51 -4.18 -5.89 -4.76
C SER A 51 -3.49 -5.74 -6.12
N PHE A 52 -3.87 -6.59 -7.06
CA PHE A 52 -3.35 -6.60 -8.42
C PHE A 52 -4.42 -6.11 -9.37
N VAL A 53 -4.28 -4.89 -9.84
CA VAL A 53 -5.18 -4.29 -10.83
C VAL A 53 -4.70 -4.68 -12.23
N ARG A 54 -5.51 -5.44 -12.95
CA ARG A 54 -5.13 -5.98 -14.26
C ARG A 54 -5.16 -4.90 -15.34
N GLU A 55 -4.06 -4.77 -16.09
CA GLU A 55 -3.91 -3.86 -17.21
C GLU A 55 -3.86 -4.58 -18.58
N GLY A 56 -3.54 -5.88 -18.55
CA GLY A 56 -3.42 -6.71 -19.75
C GLY A 56 -3.07 -8.13 -19.40
N ASP A 57 -2.64 -8.92 -20.38
CA ASP A 57 -2.30 -10.32 -20.17
C ASP A 57 -1.03 -10.48 -19.32
N GLY A 58 -1.26 -10.86 -18.06
CA GLY A 58 -0.20 -11.01 -17.06
C GLY A 58 0.42 -9.69 -16.59
N VAL A 59 -0.15 -8.53 -16.98
CA VAL A 59 0.33 -7.19 -16.57
C VAL A 59 -0.59 -6.60 -15.53
N TYR A 60 0.01 -6.09 -14.45
CA TYR A 60 -0.71 -5.56 -13.30
C TYR A 60 -0.10 -4.26 -12.77
N ARG A 61 -0.95 -3.41 -12.19
CA ARG A 61 -0.55 -2.42 -11.20
C ARG A 61 -0.70 -3.03 -9.81
N ILE A 62 0.31 -2.88 -8.99
CA ILE A 62 0.36 -3.47 -7.64
C ILE A 62 0.04 -2.37 -6.66
N ARG A 63 -1.16 -2.44 -6.04
CA ARG A 63 -1.73 -1.39 -5.18
C ARG A 63 -1.66 -1.79 -3.72
N ASN A 64 -1.08 -0.94 -2.90
CA ASN A 64 -0.99 -1.16 -1.46
C ASN A 64 -2.37 -1.01 -0.79
N ARG A 65 -2.73 -1.95 0.09
CA ARG A 65 -4.05 -1.96 0.76
C ARG A 65 -4.23 -0.77 1.71
N ALA A 66 -3.20 -0.36 2.43
CA ALA A 66 -3.28 0.71 3.41
C ALA A 66 -3.39 2.09 2.76
N SER A 67 -2.56 2.36 1.75
CA SER A 67 -2.42 3.69 1.15
C SER A 67 -3.19 3.88 -0.15
N GLY A 68 -3.55 2.78 -0.84
CA GLY A 68 -4.10 2.82 -2.19
C GLY A 68 -3.08 3.21 -3.26
N LYS A 69 -1.82 3.47 -2.89
CA LYS A 69 -0.74 3.84 -3.81
C LYS A 69 -0.16 2.63 -4.51
N LEU A 70 0.49 2.89 -5.64
CA LEU A 70 1.08 1.87 -6.48
C LEU A 70 2.57 1.67 -6.19
N LEU A 71 3.02 0.44 -6.39
CA LEU A 71 4.42 0.10 -6.47
C LEU A 71 5.01 0.69 -7.75
N ASP A 72 5.99 1.58 -7.63
CA ASP A 72 6.54 2.39 -8.71
C ASP A 72 8.07 2.44 -8.66
N LEU A 73 8.67 2.91 -9.73
CA LEU A 73 10.11 3.12 -9.84
C LEU A 73 10.49 4.56 -9.52
N THR A 74 11.37 4.74 -8.56
CA THR A 74 11.87 6.06 -8.16
C THR A 74 12.39 6.83 -9.37
N MET A 75 11.86 8.04 -9.57
CA MET A 75 12.21 8.94 -10.69
C MET A 75 12.11 8.27 -12.08
N THR A 76 11.22 7.29 -12.25
CA THR A 76 11.10 6.52 -13.50
C THR A 76 12.43 5.93 -13.99
N GLY A 77 13.31 5.59 -13.06
CA GLY A 77 14.64 5.05 -13.35
C GLY A 77 14.57 3.69 -14.06
N THR A 78 15.55 3.42 -14.92
CA THR A 78 15.65 2.16 -15.68
C THR A 78 16.97 1.43 -15.43
N ALA A 79 17.89 2.03 -14.66
CA ALA A 79 19.18 1.42 -14.35
C ALA A 79 19.03 0.30 -13.31
N ASN A 80 19.96 -0.66 -13.32
CA ASN A 80 20.14 -1.59 -12.21
C ASN A 80 20.33 -0.80 -10.91
N GLY A 81 19.65 -1.20 -9.84
CA GLY A 81 19.70 -0.51 -8.57
C GLY A 81 18.71 0.63 -8.41
N THR A 82 17.82 0.88 -9.39
CA THR A 82 16.71 1.81 -9.18
C THR A 82 15.77 1.26 -8.12
N TRP A 83 15.52 2.03 -7.07
CA TRP A 83 14.69 1.61 -5.96
C TRP A 83 13.21 1.65 -6.30
N LEU A 84 12.45 0.79 -5.63
CA LEU A 84 11.00 0.84 -5.62
C LEU A 84 10.53 1.80 -4.53
N HIS A 85 9.41 2.49 -4.81
CA HIS A 85 8.72 3.32 -3.86
C HIS A 85 7.19 3.23 -4.07
N LEU A 86 6.44 3.90 -3.23
CA LEU A 86 5.01 4.10 -3.42
C LEU A 86 4.76 5.43 -4.13
N TRP A 87 3.85 5.41 -5.09
CA TRP A 87 3.41 6.64 -5.76
C TRP A 87 1.91 6.59 -6.09
N GLU A 88 1.29 7.76 -6.21
CA GLU A 88 -0.08 7.84 -6.68
C GLU A 88 -0.22 7.24 -8.08
N ASP A 89 -1.43 6.84 -8.46
CA ASP A 89 -1.69 6.30 -9.79
C ASP A 89 -1.68 7.43 -10.82
N VAL A 90 -0.62 7.50 -11.61
CA VAL A 90 -0.45 8.48 -12.69
C VAL A 90 -0.63 7.87 -14.08
N GLY A 91 -1.06 6.61 -14.16
CA GLY A 91 -1.23 5.90 -15.43
C GLY A 91 0.09 5.53 -16.12
N GLY A 92 1.24 5.73 -15.48
CA GLY A 92 2.56 5.50 -16.07
C GLY A 92 2.93 4.02 -16.18
N THR A 93 3.79 3.70 -17.17
CA THR A 93 4.30 2.32 -17.36
C THR A 93 5.34 1.91 -16.32
N SER A 94 5.95 2.87 -15.62
CA SER A 94 6.83 2.60 -14.46
C SER A 94 6.10 1.93 -13.29
N GLN A 95 4.76 1.98 -13.31
CA GLN A 95 3.86 1.37 -12.33
C GLN A 95 3.28 0.04 -12.81
N MET A 96 3.72 -0.47 -13.95
CA MET A 96 3.20 -1.70 -14.55
C MET A 96 4.22 -2.83 -14.43
N TRP A 97 3.74 -3.97 -13.97
CA TRP A 97 4.55 -5.15 -13.69
C TRP A 97 3.96 -6.38 -14.39
N LYS A 98 4.77 -7.05 -15.18
CA LYS A 98 4.41 -8.34 -15.77
C LYS A 98 4.72 -9.44 -14.76
N MET A 99 3.71 -10.23 -14.45
CA MET A 99 3.85 -11.41 -13.61
C MET A 99 4.19 -12.62 -14.48
N GLU A 100 5.39 -13.13 -14.34
CA GLU A 100 5.86 -14.30 -15.09
C GLU A 100 5.97 -15.52 -14.16
N PRO A 101 5.08 -16.49 -14.30
CA PRO A 101 5.10 -17.72 -13.48
C PRO A 101 6.34 -18.56 -13.74
N THR A 102 6.83 -19.21 -12.68
CA THR A 102 7.86 -20.24 -12.78
C THR A 102 7.29 -21.64 -12.51
N PRO A 103 7.93 -22.71 -12.98
CA PRO A 103 7.48 -24.07 -12.69
C PRO A 103 7.46 -24.42 -11.19
N ALA A 104 8.21 -23.70 -10.37
CA ALA A 104 8.30 -23.90 -8.92
C ALA A 104 7.14 -23.28 -8.13
N GLY A 105 6.20 -22.57 -8.80
CA GLY A 105 5.06 -21.92 -8.14
C GLY A 105 5.34 -20.48 -7.70
N THR A 106 6.55 -19.96 -7.92
CA THR A 106 6.91 -18.57 -7.72
C THR A 106 6.64 -17.76 -8.98
N VAL A 107 6.81 -16.43 -8.89
CA VAL A 107 6.70 -15.51 -10.03
C VAL A 107 7.90 -14.58 -10.07
N ARG A 108 8.26 -14.10 -11.27
CA ARG A 108 9.03 -12.88 -11.45
C ARG A 108 8.08 -11.72 -11.71
N LEU A 109 8.38 -10.58 -11.11
CA LEU A 109 7.66 -9.32 -11.35
C LEU A 109 8.56 -8.43 -12.22
N ARG A 110 8.33 -8.48 -13.52
CA ARG A 110 9.13 -7.78 -14.53
C ARG A 110 8.58 -6.39 -14.79
N SER A 111 9.45 -5.40 -14.79
CA SER A 111 9.08 -4.03 -15.14
C SER A 111 8.65 -3.93 -16.61
N MET A 112 7.53 -3.27 -16.86
CA MET A 112 7.08 -2.93 -18.21
C MET A 112 7.79 -1.68 -18.75
N TRP A 113 8.42 -0.89 -17.90
CA TRP A 113 9.16 0.30 -18.24
C TRP A 113 10.66 0.03 -18.44
N ALA A 114 11.31 -0.61 -17.48
CA ALA A 114 12.72 -0.94 -17.53
C ALA A 114 12.91 -2.32 -18.16
N ALA A 115 13.14 -2.35 -19.47
CA ALA A 115 13.22 -3.59 -20.24
C ALA A 115 14.27 -4.58 -19.67
N GLY A 116 13.86 -5.85 -19.55
CA GLY A 116 14.72 -6.94 -19.05
C GLY A 116 15.01 -6.91 -17.55
N LYS A 117 14.36 -6.05 -16.78
CA LYS A 117 14.57 -5.93 -15.33
C LYS A 117 13.36 -6.41 -14.54
N CYS A 118 13.63 -6.97 -13.38
CA CYS A 118 12.62 -7.46 -12.44
C CYS A 118 12.83 -6.90 -11.03
N ILE A 119 11.80 -6.99 -10.22
CA ILE A 119 11.88 -6.67 -8.79
C ILE A 119 12.89 -7.61 -8.14
N ASP A 120 13.80 -7.04 -7.40
CA ASP A 120 14.98 -7.62 -6.82
C ASP A 120 15.24 -7.02 -5.43
N THR A 121 16.11 -7.61 -4.65
CA THR A 121 16.56 -7.07 -3.37
C THR A 121 18.02 -6.61 -3.43
N VAL A 122 18.30 -5.48 -2.80
CA VAL A 122 19.67 -4.94 -2.76
C VAL A 122 20.61 -5.95 -2.09
N GLY A 123 21.67 -6.30 -2.79
CA GLY A 123 22.70 -7.22 -2.29
C GLY A 123 22.18 -8.64 -2.02
N MET A 124 21.13 -9.07 -2.72
CA MET A 124 20.45 -10.36 -2.51
C MET A 124 19.95 -10.57 -1.06
N GLY A 125 19.77 -9.47 -0.31
CA GLY A 125 19.29 -9.51 1.06
C GLY A 125 17.79 -9.77 1.12
N THR A 126 17.35 -10.74 1.91
CA THR A 126 15.92 -11.07 2.11
C THR A 126 15.51 -11.01 3.58
N ALA A 127 16.36 -10.44 4.43
CA ALA A 127 16.10 -10.18 5.82
C ALA A 127 15.06 -9.07 6.00
N ASP A 128 14.56 -8.92 7.22
CA ASP A 128 13.73 -7.79 7.61
C ASP A 128 14.45 -6.45 7.35
N GLY A 129 13.76 -5.50 6.72
CA GLY A 129 14.32 -4.22 6.33
C GLY A 129 15.07 -4.19 4.99
N ALA A 130 15.21 -5.31 4.29
CA ALA A 130 15.89 -5.35 2.98
C ALA A 130 15.21 -4.41 1.98
N VAL A 131 16.04 -3.64 1.26
CA VAL A 131 15.58 -2.64 0.28
C VAL A 131 15.26 -3.34 -1.04
N LEU A 132 14.22 -2.86 -1.72
CA LEU A 132 13.79 -3.35 -3.02
C LEU A 132 14.27 -2.42 -4.13
N GLN A 133 14.70 -3.04 -5.22
CA GLN A 133 15.20 -2.40 -6.43
C GLN A 133 14.71 -3.14 -7.67
N ILE A 134 15.03 -2.64 -8.84
CA ILE A 134 15.02 -3.45 -10.06
C ILE A 134 16.46 -3.82 -10.43
N TRP A 135 16.62 -4.99 -10.98
CA TRP A 135 17.88 -5.50 -11.49
C TRP A 135 17.66 -6.35 -12.76
N GLN A 136 18.67 -6.46 -13.59
CA GLN A 136 18.61 -7.40 -14.72
C GLN A 136 18.31 -8.82 -14.22
N GLU A 137 17.63 -9.60 -15.02
CA GLU A 137 17.29 -10.97 -14.67
C GLU A 137 18.54 -11.79 -14.35
N THR A 138 18.47 -12.50 -13.23
CA THR A 138 19.47 -13.47 -12.78
C THR A 138 18.80 -14.81 -12.44
N ALA A 139 19.57 -15.82 -12.12
CA ALA A 139 19.07 -17.07 -11.57
C ALA A 139 18.84 -17.00 -10.05
N GLY A 140 19.02 -15.84 -9.42
CA GLY A 140 18.91 -15.65 -7.97
C GLY A 140 17.47 -15.79 -7.46
N GLU A 141 17.34 -16.33 -6.24
CA GLU A 141 16.05 -16.48 -5.56
C GLU A 141 15.47 -15.15 -5.06
N ASP A 142 16.30 -14.12 -4.98
CA ASP A 142 15.94 -12.74 -4.59
C ASP A 142 15.09 -12.00 -5.64
N GLN A 143 14.89 -12.60 -6.81
CA GLN A 143 13.98 -12.16 -7.86
C GLN A 143 12.75 -13.05 -8.00
N LEU A 144 12.57 -14.04 -7.12
CA LEU A 144 11.47 -14.98 -7.14
C LEU A 144 10.54 -14.74 -5.95
N TRP A 145 9.27 -14.50 -6.27
CA TRP A 145 8.27 -14.08 -5.30
C TRP A 145 7.17 -15.12 -5.18
N THR A 146 6.74 -15.38 -3.95
CA THR A 146 5.54 -16.19 -3.67
C THR A 146 4.37 -15.26 -3.44
N ILE A 147 3.32 -15.40 -4.25
CA ILE A 147 2.07 -14.66 -4.09
C ILE A 147 1.08 -15.53 -3.32
N SER A 148 0.59 -15.05 -2.20
CA SER A 148 -0.37 -15.78 -1.38
C SER A 148 -1.59 -14.90 -1.08
N GLU A 149 -2.79 -15.44 -1.30
CA GLU A 149 -4.02 -14.73 -0.98
C GLU A 149 -4.15 -14.54 0.54
N VAL A 150 -4.49 -13.30 0.93
CA VAL A 150 -4.86 -12.98 2.30
C VAL A 150 -6.30 -13.42 2.51
N LYS A 151 -6.50 -14.44 3.34
CA LYS A 151 -7.85 -14.85 3.74
C LYS A 151 -8.44 -13.77 4.62
N ASP A 152 -9.52 -13.14 4.17
CA ASP A 152 -10.23 -12.14 4.95
C ASP A 152 -10.59 -12.74 6.31
N ARG A 153 -10.06 -12.16 7.36
CA ARG A 153 -10.58 -12.38 8.70
C ARG A 153 -12.01 -11.84 8.68
N ALA A 154 -12.99 -12.69 8.97
CA ALA A 154 -14.36 -12.28 9.16
C ALA A 154 -14.37 -10.95 9.92
N LYS A 155 -14.99 -9.93 9.34
CA LYS A 155 -15.01 -8.56 9.84
C LYS A 155 -15.37 -8.55 11.32
N HIS A 156 -14.38 -8.41 12.18
CA HIS A 156 -14.60 -7.76 13.45
C HIS A 156 -14.73 -6.28 13.11
N ALA A 157 -15.96 -5.87 12.75
CA ALA A 157 -16.31 -4.48 12.77
C ALA A 157 -15.96 -3.99 14.19
N PRO A 158 -15.19 -2.92 14.37
CA PRO A 158 -15.13 -2.27 15.66
C PRO A 158 -16.56 -1.87 15.96
N LYS A 159 -17.13 -2.48 17.01
CA LYS A 159 -18.39 -2.07 17.58
C LYS A 159 -18.23 -0.60 17.90
N ALA A 160 -18.92 0.26 17.15
CA ALA A 160 -18.97 1.67 17.46
C ALA A 160 -19.42 1.74 18.92
N GLU A 161 -18.54 2.23 19.80
CA GLU A 161 -18.94 2.63 21.13
C GLU A 161 -19.96 3.73 20.96
N GLU A 162 -21.20 3.37 21.18
CA GLU A 162 -22.32 4.27 21.27
C GLU A 162 -22.06 5.14 22.51
N LYS A 163 -21.55 6.34 22.26
CA LYS A 163 -21.36 7.36 23.28
C LYS A 163 -22.73 7.68 23.84
N PRO A 164 -22.96 7.55 25.16
CA PRO A 164 -24.25 7.89 25.75
C PRO A 164 -24.60 9.34 25.42
N ALA A 165 -25.77 9.57 24.88
CA ALA A 165 -26.31 10.89 24.66
C ALA A 165 -26.43 11.61 25.99
N GLU A 166 -25.59 12.61 26.21
CA GLU A 166 -25.67 13.53 27.35
C GLU A 166 -26.88 14.43 27.12
N THR A 167 -27.90 14.20 27.94
CA THR A 167 -29.10 15.00 27.97
C THR A 167 -28.77 16.41 28.42
N ALA A 168 -28.96 17.39 27.55
CA ALA A 168 -28.86 18.80 27.87
C ALA A 168 -29.92 19.21 28.90
N PRO A 169 -29.59 19.94 29.96
CA PRO A 169 -30.59 20.49 30.85
C PRO A 169 -31.30 21.70 30.26
N ALA A 170 -32.61 21.69 30.45
CA ALA A 170 -33.59 22.67 29.96
C ALA A 170 -33.23 24.12 30.37
N ALA A 171 -33.35 25.02 29.42
CA ALA A 171 -33.29 26.47 29.64
C ALA A 171 -34.48 26.95 30.46
N LYS A 172 -34.23 27.73 31.53
CA LYS A 172 -35.20 28.51 32.25
C LYS A 172 -35.34 29.91 31.62
N PRO A 173 -36.56 30.49 31.69
CA PRO A 173 -36.93 31.66 30.87
C PRO A 173 -36.41 33.00 31.42
N ALA A 174 -36.22 33.91 30.50
CA ALA A 174 -35.79 35.29 30.71
C ALA A 174 -36.76 36.10 31.56
N ARG A 175 -36.25 36.86 32.50
CA ARG A 175 -36.96 37.90 33.22
C ARG A 175 -36.59 39.27 32.62
N LYS A 176 -37.60 39.93 32.01
CA LYS A 176 -37.51 41.33 31.56
C LYS A 176 -37.41 42.25 32.76
N THR A 177 -36.51 43.22 32.73
CA THR A 177 -36.68 44.50 33.39
C THR A 177 -36.13 45.65 32.54
N ALA A 178 -36.93 46.69 32.54
CA ALA A 178 -36.91 47.82 31.63
C ALA A 178 -35.96 48.94 32.05
N THR A 179 -35.58 49.73 31.08
CA THR A 179 -35.44 51.18 31.03
C THR A 179 -34.53 51.89 32.03
N ARG A 180 -33.56 52.64 31.52
CA ARG A 180 -33.54 54.12 31.72
C ARG A 180 -32.57 54.85 30.80
N LYS A 181 -33.11 55.83 30.09
CA LYS A 181 -32.44 56.91 29.36
C LYS A 181 -31.57 57.77 30.28
N LYS A 182 -30.49 58.34 29.77
CA LYS A 182 -30.11 59.77 29.82
C LYS A 182 -28.83 59.96 28.99
N THR A 183 -28.97 60.69 27.98
CA THR A 183 -28.56 61.98 27.45
C THR A 183 -27.37 62.66 28.16
N THR A 184 -26.48 63.18 27.33
CA THR A 184 -25.87 64.51 27.12
C THR A 184 -24.35 64.41 27.10
N LYS A 185 -23.68 64.95 26.15
CA LYS A 185 -23.37 66.23 25.61
C LYS A 185 -21.83 66.38 25.45
N ALA A 186 -21.37 66.48 24.28
CA ALA A 186 -20.69 67.55 23.62
C ALA A 186 -19.34 68.06 24.16
N SER A 187 -18.48 68.31 23.21
CA SER A 187 -17.40 69.36 23.13
C SER A 187 -16.04 68.96 23.72
N LYS A 188 -15.01 68.90 22.94
CA LYS A 188 -14.37 69.94 22.09
C LYS A 188 -13.45 69.24 21.09
#